data_338a62d4ccd24abdc0e2d3d031096d4c
#
_entry.id   338a62d4ccd24abdc0e2d3d031096d4c
#
_cell.length_a   1.000
_cell.length_b   1.000
_cell.length_c   1.000
_cell.angle_alpha   90.00
_cell.angle_beta   90.00
_cell.angle_gamma   90.00
#
_symmetry.space_group_name_H-M   'P 1'
#
loop_
_entity.id
_entity.type
_entity.pdbx_description
1 polymer ?
#
loop_
_entity_poly.entity_id
_entity_poly.type
_entity_poly.pdbx_seq_one_letter_code
_entity_poly.pdbx_strand_id
1 'polypeptide(L)'
;MITATILSTCTGARPERARMFLEVLAAGMAFYSIDKPLRQAMFLANVGHESGGLEYTTELWGPTAAQRGYEGRVDLGNTRAGDGFRFRGHGLIQTTGRANHAAARDRLRARFHDVPDFETEPEQLALPKWAALSGCDYWDMRNLNAVADLGNFDHVCDIINRGRATAAVGDSNGWAHRLALYNAARVALGLS
;
A
#
# COMPACT_ATOMS: atom_id res chain seq x y z
N MET A 1 -4.91 20.84 -1.48
CA MET A 1 -3.57 20.29 -1.86
C MET A 1 -2.95 19.62 -0.65
N ILE A 2 -2.41 18.41 -0.78
CA ILE A 2 -1.74 17.71 0.33
C ILE A 2 -0.38 18.34 0.59
N THR A 3 -0.10 18.64 1.87
CA THR A 3 1.18 19.13 2.35
C THR A 3 1.90 18.02 3.14
N ALA A 4 3.19 18.18 3.44
CA ALA A 4 3.93 17.20 4.26
C ALA A 4 3.29 17.04 5.66
N THR A 5 2.74 18.11 6.24
CA THR A 5 2.04 18.07 7.53
C THR A 5 0.75 17.25 7.42
N ILE A 6 -0.07 17.49 6.39
CA ILE A 6 -1.30 16.71 6.14
C ILE A 6 -0.94 15.24 5.92
N LEU A 7 0.07 14.94 5.08
CA LEU A 7 0.51 13.57 4.83
C LEU A 7 0.98 12.89 6.13
N SER A 8 1.77 13.58 6.95
CA SER A 8 2.21 13.08 8.27
C SER A 8 1.01 12.74 9.16
N THR A 9 0.02 13.63 9.24
CA THR A 9 -1.20 13.41 10.04
C THR A 9 -2.03 12.22 9.53
N CYS A 10 -2.20 12.12 8.20
CA CYS A 10 -3.03 11.06 7.57
C CYS A 10 -2.40 9.67 7.68
N THR A 11 -1.07 9.59 7.71
CA THR A 11 -0.35 8.32 7.65
C THR A 11 0.33 7.93 8.97
N GLY A 12 0.42 8.85 9.94
CA GLY A 12 1.23 8.69 11.14
C GLY A 12 2.74 8.76 10.87
N ALA A 13 3.13 9.22 9.68
CA ALA A 13 4.54 9.27 9.28
C ALA A 13 5.31 10.36 10.04
N ARG A 14 6.59 10.09 10.33
CA ARG A 14 7.52 11.11 10.78
C ARG A 14 7.70 12.20 9.70
N PRO A 15 7.99 13.47 10.07
CA PRO A 15 8.06 14.58 9.12
C PRO A 15 9.03 14.35 7.95
N GLU A 16 10.17 13.72 8.18
CA GLU A 16 11.15 13.41 7.14
C GLU A 16 10.63 12.36 6.13
N ARG A 17 9.88 11.35 6.61
CA ARG A 17 9.25 10.36 5.75
C ARG A 17 8.13 10.98 4.93
N ALA A 18 7.30 11.81 5.57
CA ALA A 18 6.24 12.55 4.88
C ALA A 18 6.81 13.44 3.76
N ARG A 19 7.91 14.16 3.99
CA ARG A 19 8.56 14.97 2.94
C ARG A 19 9.08 14.09 1.79
N MET A 20 9.72 12.96 2.10
CA MET A 20 10.27 12.03 1.09
C MET A 20 9.18 11.48 0.16
N PHE A 21 8.02 11.17 0.71
CA PHE A 21 6.93 10.55 -0.05
C PHE A 21 5.92 11.55 -0.64
N LEU A 22 5.96 12.83 -0.27
CA LEU A 22 4.95 13.82 -0.62
C LEU A 22 4.68 13.90 -2.13
N GLU A 23 5.72 14.15 -2.91
CA GLU A 23 5.58 14.38 -4.34
C GLU A 23 5.13 13.10 -5.08
N VAL A 24 5.75 11.96 -4.74
CA VAL A 24 5.44 10.69 -5.42
C VAL A 24 4.06 10.15 -5.06
N LEU A 25 3.60 10.32 -3.82
CA LEU A 25 2.23 9.97 -3.41
C LEU A 25 1.22 10.93 -4.02
N ALA A 26 1.48 12.25 -4.02
CA ALA A 26 0.57 13.22 -4.62
C ALA A 26 0.39 12.97 -6.12
N ALA A 27 1.48 12.72 -6.85
CA ALA A 27 1.44 12.39 -8.27
C ALA A 27 0.71 11.06 -8.53
N GLY A 28 1.02 10.02 -7.77
CA GLY A 28 0.35 8.72 -7.88
C GLY A 28 -1.14 8.80 -7.59
N MET A 29 -1.54 9.46 -6.51
CA MET A 29 -2.95 9.66 -6.17
C MET A 29 -3.69 10.42 -7.27
N ALA A 30 -3.11 11.49 -7.82
CA ALA A 30 -3.71 12.25 -8.92
C ALA A 30 -3.89 11.37 -10.15
N PHE A 31 -2.86 10.60 -10.53
CA PHE A 31 -2.92 9.71 -11.70
C PHE A 31 -4.02 8.64 -11.59
N TYR A 32 -4.20 8.06 -10.39
CA TYR A 32 -5.18 7.01 -10.13
C TYR A 32 -6.53 7.55 -9.62
N SER A 33 -6.80 8.86 -9.79
CA SER A 33 -8.05 9.50 -9.36
C SER A 33 -8.37 9.32 -7.88
N ILE A 34 -7.36 9.22 -7.03
CA ILE A 34 -7.49 9.27 -5.56
C ILE A 34 -7.46 10.77 -5.17
N ASP A 35 -8.39 11.54 -5.71
CA ASP A 35 -8.39 13.01 -5.70
C ASP A 35 -9.45 13.62 -4.78
N LYS A 36 -10.50 12.86 -4.44
CA LYS A 36 -11.53 13.30 -3.48
C LYS A 36 -11.00 13.17 -2.04
N PRO A 37 -11.31 14.13 -1.15
CA PRO A 37 -10.86 14.06 0.24
C PRO A 37 -11.17 12.73 0.95
N LEU A 38 -12.35 12.15 0.69
CA LEU A 38 -12.73 10.86 1.29
C LEU A 38 -11.88 9.70 0.79
N ARG A 39 -11.60 9.64 -0.53
CA ARG A 39 -10.70 8.63 -1.12
C ARG A 39 -9.29 8.77 -0.53
N GLN A 40 -8.78 10.01 -0.45
CA GLN A 40 -7.47 10.31 0.14
C GLN A 40 -7.38 9.91 1.60
N ALA A 41 -8.41 10.22 2.41
CA ALA A 41 -8.45 9.85 3.82
C ALA A 41 -8.36 8.33 4.01
N MET A 42 -9.16 7.57 3.26
CA MET A 42 -9.18 6.11 3.34
C MET A 42 -7.89 5.48 2.81
N PHE A 43 -7.36 5.97 1.69
CA PHE A 43 -6.11 5.49 1.11
C PHE A 43 -4.94 5.72 2.05
N LEU A 44 -4.74 6.97 2.49
CA LEU A 44 -3.59 7.35 3.32
C LEU A 44 -3.60 6.69 4.69
N ALA A 45 -4.78 6.51 5.29
CA ALA A 45 -4.91 5.78 6.55
C ALA A 45 -4.45 4.32 6.43
N ASN A 46 -4.86 3.65 5.35
CA ASN A 46 -4.45 2.26 5.11
C ASN A 46 -2.96 2.15 4.76
N VAL A 47 -2.47 3.00 3.87
CA VAL A 47 -1.04 3.06 3.53
C VAL A 47 -0.19 3.33 4.78
N GLY A 48 -0.62 4.27 5.62
CA GLY A 48 0.04 4.57 6.89
C GLY A 48 0.11 3.36 7.82
N HIS A 49 -0.98 2.61 7.92
CA HIS A 49 -1.02 1.39 8.72
C HIS A 49 -0.09 0.30 8.15
N GLU A 50 -0.23 -0.03 6.88
CA GLU A 50 0.52 -1.12 6.22
C GLU A 50 2.03 -0.88 6.22
N SER A 51 2.46 0.37 6.12
CA SER A 51 3.88 0.75 6.04
C SER A 51 4.47 1.24 7.37
N GLY A 52 3.70 1.21 8.48
CA GLY A 52 4.14 1.77 9.76
C GLY A 52 4.50 3.26 9.65
N GLY A 53 3.62 4.08 9.06
CA GLY A 53 3.88 5.50 8.87
C GLY A 53 4.91 5.78 7.77
N LEU A 54 4.82 5.11 6.64
CA LEU A 54 5.75 5.22 5.49
C LEU A 54 7.20 4.79 5.83
N GLU A 55 7.41 4.11 6.96
CA GLU A 55 8.75 3.70 7.41
C GLU A 55 9.22 2.44 6.69
N TYR A 56 8.36 1.44 6.61
CA TYR A 56 8.70 0.12 6.10
C TYR A 56 8.21 -0.05 4.66
N THR A 57 9.13 0.10 3.72
CA THR A 57 8.91 -0.23 2.30
C THR A 57 9.46 -1.61 1.92
N THR A 58 10.13 -2.27 2.85
CA THR A 58 10.58 -3.66 2.74
C THR A 58 10.24 -4.36 4.05
N GLU A 59 9.65 -5.55 3.94
CA GLU A 59 9.30 -6.40 5.08
C GLU A 59 10.55 -6.73 5.91
N LEU A 60 10.46 -6.48 7.22
CA LEU A 60 11.52 -6.86 8.16
C LEU A 60 11.61 -8.38 8.25
N TRP A 61 12.79 -8.90 7.97
CA TRP A 61 13.01 -10.35 7.90
C TRP A 61 13.61 -10.90 9.18
N GLY A 62 12.82 -11.79 9.88
CA GLY A 62 13.26 -12.44 11.09
C GLY A 62 14.04 -13.74 10.91
N PRO A 63 13.71 -14.69 9.99
CA PRO A 63 12.38 -14.95 9.45
C PRO A 63 11.44 -15.56 10.51
N THR A 64 10.22 -15.06 10.54
CA THR A 64 9.14 -15.68 11.34
C THR A 64 8.69 -17.01 10.73
N ALA A 65 7.84 -17.77 11.44
CA ALA A 65 7.25 -18.99 10.88
C ALA A 65 6.44 -18.70 9.59
N ALA A 66 5.69 -17.59 9.56
CA ALA A 66 4.94 -17.18 8.38
C ALA A 66 5.86 -16.84 7.20
N GLN A 67 6.94 -16.11 7.45
CA GLN A 67 7.93 -15.75 6.42
C GLN A 67 8.68 -16.98 5.87
N ARG A 68 9.03 -17.94 6.70
CA ARG A 68 9.58 -19.23 6.23
C ARG A 68 8.60 -19.96 5.31
N GLY A 69 7.29 -19.80 5.55
CA GLY A 69 6.23 -20.34 4.69
C GLY A 69 6.12 -19.69 3.31
N TYR A 70 6.85 -18.59 3.00
CA TYR A 70 6.90 -18.02 1.65
C TYR A 70 7.72 -18.86 0.68
N GLU A 71 8.69 -19.62 1.18
CA GLU A 71 9.52 -20.50 0.36
C GLU A 71 8.69 -21.63 -0.24
N GLY A 72 8.84 -21.88 -1.54
CA GLY A 72 8.09 -22.92 -2.26
C GLY A 72 6.60 -22.64 -2.44
N ARG A 73 6.08 -21.46 -2.10
CA ARG A 73 4.68 -21.07 -2.27
C ARG A 73 4.34 -20.86 -3.75
N VAL A 74 3.75 -21.89 -4.36
CA VAL A 74 3.38 -21.90 -5.79
C VAL A 74 2.34 -20.81 -6.11
N ASP A 75 1.38 -20.58 -5.22
CA ASP A 75 0.36 -19.53 -5.35
C ASP A 75 0.93 -18.09 -5.32
N LEU A 76 2.13 -17.92 -4.75
CA LEU A 76 2.92 -16.68 -4.81
C LEU A 76 3.92 -16.65 -5.99
N GLY A 77 4.01 -17.74 -6.76
CA GLY A 77 5.01 -17.91 -7.81
C GLY A 77 6.44 -18.14 -7.28
N ASN A 78 6.61 -18.42 -5.99
CA ASN A 78 7.88 -18.67 -5.34
C ASN A 78 8.31 -20.13 -5.56
N THR A 79 8.80 -20.42 -6.75
CA THR A 79 9.11 -21.80 -7.18
C THR A 79 10.62 -22.11 -7.25
N ARG A 80 11.46 -21.14 -6.96
CA ARG A 80 12.93 -21.29 -6.96
C ARG A 80 13.47 -21.12 -5.54
N ALA A 81 14.56 -21.80 -5.25
CA ALA A 81 15.22 -21.67 -3.95
C ALA A 81 15.62 -20.20 -3.66
N GLY A 82 15.29 -19.72 -2.47
CA GLY A 82 15.53 -18.35 -2.04
C GLY A 82 14.44 -17.34 -2.41
N ASP A 83 13.39 -17.76 -3.15
CA ASP A 83 12.30 -16.86 -3.55
C ASP A 83 11.54 -16.31 -2.34
N GLY A 84 11.39 -17.10 -1.29
CA GLY A 84 10.70 -16.67 -0.09
C GLY A 84 11.28 -15.39 0.51
N PHE A 85 12.60 -15.33 0.66
CA PHE A 85 13.29 -14.13 1.13
C PHE A 85 13.36 -13.03 0.07
N ARG A 86 13.68 -13.40 -1.16
CA ARG A 86 13.88 -12.45 -2.27
C ARG A 86 12.63 -11.66 -2.56
N PHE A 87 11.46 -12.30 -2.57
CA PHE A 87 10.16 -11.70 -2.85
C PHE A 87 9.30 -11.52 -1.60
N ARG A 88 9.94 -11.25 -0.45
CA ARG A 88 9.23 -10.77 0.73
C ARG A 88 8.49 -9.46 0.43
N GLY A 89 7.70 -8.96 1.34
CA GLY A 89 6.92 -7.74 1.12
C GLY A 89 7.77 -6.53 0.71
N HIS A 90 7.45 -5.92 -0.43
CA HIS A 90 8.02 -4.65 -0.90
C HIS A 90 6.92 -3.64 -1.25
N GLY A 91 7.24 -2.34 -1.11
CA GLY A 91 6.31 -1.24 -1.36
C GLY A 91 5.43 -0.91 -0.16
N LEU A 92 4.58 0.13 -0.30
CA LEU A 92 3.76 0.64 0.82
C LEU A 92 2.61 -0.30 1.22
N ILE A 93 2.21 -1.22 0.35
CA ILE A 93 1.17 -2.24 0.59
C ILE A 93 1.76 -3.67 0.56
N GLN A 94 3.07 -3.79 0.76
CA GLN A 94 3.77 -5.06 0.97
C GLN A 94 3.44 -6.13 -0.09
N THR A 95 3.71 -5.82 -1.37
CA THR A 95 3.63 -6.80 -2.47
C THR A 95 4.56 -7.98 -2.19
N THR A 96 4.01 -9.18 -2.02
CA THR A 96 4.75 -10.40 -1.63
C THR A 96 4.61 -11.48 -2.69
N GLY A 97 5.70 -12.14 -3.02
CA GLY A 97 5.76 -13.24 -3.98
C GLY A 97 6.22 -12.82 -5.38
N ARG A 98 6.98 -13.71 -6.05
CA ARG A 98 7.51 -13.48 -7.41
C ARG A 98 6.43 -13.10 -8.41
N ALA A 99 5.33 -13.85 -8.44
CA ALA A 99 4.22 -13.60 -9.38
C ALA A 99 3.60 -12.21 -9.17
N ASN A 100 3.45 -11.76 -7.91
CA ASN A 100 2.88 -10.45 -7.61
C ASN A 100 3.84 -9.31 -7.98
N HIS A 101 5.16 -9.49 -7.83
CA HIS A 101 6.17 -8.53 -8.29
C HIS A 101 6.15 -8.39 -9.82
N ALA A 102 6.10 -9.51 -10.55
CA ALA A 102 5.97 -9.52 -12.01
C ALA A 102 4.67 -8.83 -12.46
N ALA A 103 3.55 -9.15 -11.82
CA ALA A 103 2.26 -8.54 -12.13
C ALA A 103 2.23 -7.03 -11.85
N ALA A 104 2.84 -6.57 -10.74
CA ALA A 104 2.97 -5.15 -10.43
C ALA A 104 3.82 -4.43 -11.49
N ARG A 105 4.96 -5.02 -11.89
CA ARG A 105 5.79 -4.52 -13.01
C ARG A 105 4.96 -4.33 -14.28
N ASP A 106 4.23 -5.35 -14.68
CA ASP A 106 3.51 -5.37 -15.96
C ASP A 106 2.38 -4.31 -15.98
N ARG A 107 1.62 -4.18 -14.88
CA ARG A 107 0.60 -3.14 -14.75
C ARG A 107 1.20 -1.73 -14.77
N LEU A 108 2.32 -1.52 -14.06
CA LEU A 108 2.98 -0.22 -14.06
C LEU A 108 3.60 0.10 -15.42
N ARG A 109 4.22 -0.86 -16.13
CA ARG A 109 4.74 -0.68 -17.49
C ARG A 109 3.67 -0.33 -18.53
N ALA A 110 2.45 -0.79 -18.33
CA ALA A 110 1.32 -0.40 -19.18
C ALA A 110 0.95 1.09 -19.05
N ARG A 111 1.43 1.79 -18.01
CA ARG A 111 1.02 3.15 -17.64
C ARG A 111 2.18 4.14 -17.52
N PHE A 112 3.39 3.65 -17.21
CA PHE A 112 4.56 4.45 -16.93
C PHE A 112 5.78 3.95 -17.72
N HIS A 113 6.67 4.87 -18.06
CA HIS A 113 7.98 4.55 -18.63
C HIS A 113 9.01 4.25 -17.53
N ASP A 114 10.11 3.60 -17.92
CA ASP A 114 11.27 3.34 -17.05
C ASP A 114 10.98 2.51 -15.80
N VAL A 115 9.92 1.67 -15.84
CA VAL A 115 9.59 0.78 -14.73
C VAL A 115 10.61 -0.35 -14.68
N PRO A 116 11.34 -0.52 -13.55
CA PRO A 116 12.29 -1.61 -13.36
C PRO A 116 11.64 -2.98 -13.51
N ASP A 117 12.47 -3.98 -13.73
CA ASP A 117 12.00 -5.35 -13.69
C ASP A 117 12.01 -5.87 -12.24
N PHE A 118 10.85 -5.76 -11.57
CA PHE A 118 10.71 -6.21 -10.19
C PHE A 118 10.83 -7.73 -10.01
N GLU A 119 10.91 -8.50 -11.08
CA GLU A 119 11.21 -9.92 -10.99
C GLU A 119 12.72 -10.18 -10.92
N THR A 120 13.51 -9.34 -11.56
CA THR A 120 14.99 -9.40 -11.49
C THR A 120 15.55 -8.55 -10.34
N GLU A 121 14.89 -7.43 -10.00
CA GLU A 121 15.32 -6.47 -8.98
C GLU A 121 14.13 -6.11 -8.06
N PRO A 122 13.63 -7.06 -7.22
CA PRO A 122 12.43 -6.84 -6.42
C PRO A 122 12.56 -5.69 -5.42
N GLU A 123 13.77 -5.40 -4.94
CA GLU A 123 14.06 -4.29 -4.02
C GLU A 123 13.79 -2.91 -4.65
N GLN A 124 13.78 -2.78 -5.96
CA GLN A 124 13.41 -1.52 -6.64
C GLN A 124 11.97 -1.11 -6.32
N LEU A 125 11.09 -2.09 -6.04
CA LEU A 125 9.71 -1.81 -5.64
C LEU A 125 9.61 -1.12 -4.27
N ALA A 126 10.67 -1.17 -3.46
CA ALA A 126 10.76 -0.47 -2.17
C ALA A 126 11.21 1.00 -2.28
N LEU A 127 11.70 1.44 -3.45
CA LEU A 127 12.09 2.84 -3.66
C LEU A 127 10.86 3.76 -3.64
N PRO A 128 10.93 4.98 -3.11
CA PRO A 128 9.78 5.85 -2.87
C PRO A 128 8.82 5.98 -4.06
N LYS A 129 9.34 6.18 -5.28
CA LYS A 129 8.53 6.30 -6.49
C LYS A 129 7.70 5.04 -6.73
N TRP A 130 8.34 3.88 -6.72
CA TRP A 130 7.67 2.63 -7.08
C TRP A 130 6.81 2.09 -5.92
N ALA A 131 7.23 2.32 -4.68
CA ALA A 131 6.46 2.00 -3.50
C ALA A 131 5.13 2.77 -3.44
N ALA A 132 5.15 4.06 -3.79
CA ALA A 132 3.95 4.89 -3.88
C ALA A 132 3.05 4.46 -5.05
N LEU A 133 3.63 4.31 -6.25
CA LEU A 133 2.86 3.96 -7.45
C LEU A 133 2.24 2.55 -7.34
N SER A 134 2.95 1.57 -6.78
CA SER A 134 2.39 0.23 -6.57
C SER A 134 1.24 0.22 -5.56
N GLY A 135 1.30 1.09 -4.54
CA GLY A 135 0.20 1.27 -3.60
C GLY A 135 -1.05 1.86 -4.27
N CYS A 136 -0.87 2.89 -5.10
CA CYS A 136 -1.97 3.48 -5.88
C CYS A 136 -2.52 2.51 -6.94
N ASP A 137 -1.65 1.75 -7.61
CA ASP A 137 -2.04 0.72 -8.58
C ASP A 137 -2.85 -0.41 -7.93
N TYR A 138 -2.45 -0.85 -6.73
CA TYR A 138 -3.21 -1.83 -5.96
C TYR A 138 -4.61 -1.31 -5.63
N TRP A 139 -4.72 -0.04 -5.20
CA TRP A 139 -6.00 0.61 -4.94
C TRP A 139 -6.92 0.64 -6.16
N ASP A 140 -6.38 1.01 -7.31
CA ASP A 140 -7.11 1.06 -8.58
C ASP A 140 -7.53 -0.35 -9.05
N MET A 141 -6.61 -1.31 -9.05
CA MET A 141 -6.87 -2.71 -9.42
C MET A 141 -8.00 -3.34 -8.60
N ARG A 142 -8.17 -2.92 -7.35
CA ARG A 142 -9.24 -3.37 -6.45
C ARG A 142 -10.50 -2.51 -6.52
N ASN A 143 -10.55 -1.54 -7.44
CA ASN A 143 -11.67 -0.60 -7.59
C ASN A 143 -12.05 0.12 -6.28
N LEU A 144 -11.05 0.45 -5.46
CA LEU A 144 -11.29 1.01 -4.12
C LEU A 144 -11.81 2.45 -4.15
N ASN A 145 -11.64 3.18 -5.26
CA ASN A 145 -12.31 4.47 -5.44
C ASN A 145 -13.83 4.35 -5.33
N ALA A 146 -14.42 3.32 -5.95
CA ALA A 146 -15.87 3.10 -5.88
C ALA A 146 -16.33 2.73 -4.46
N VAL A 147 -15.56 1.91 -3.74
CA VAL A 147 -15.86 1.54 -2.35
C VAL A 147 -15.75 2.74 -1.42
N ALA A 148 -14.70 3.56 -1.60
CA ALA A 148 -14.48 4.78 -0.83
C ALA A 148 -15.60 5.84 -1.09
N ASP A 149 -16.07 5.96 -2.32
CA ASP A 149 -17.16 6.89 -2.66
C ASP A 149 -18.49 6.52 -1.99
N LEU A 150 -18.68 5.25 -1.60
CA LEU A 150 -19.80 4.81 -0.76
C LEU A 150 -19.63 5.11 0.74
N GLY A 151 -18.48 5.66 1.14
CA GLY A 151 -18.19 5.95 2.55
C GLY A 151 -17.82 4.73 3.39
N ASN A 152 -17.61 3.56 2.78
CA ASN A 152 -17.41 2.31 3.50
C ASN A 152 -15.92 2.06 3.79
N PHE A 153 -15.41 2.65 4.88
CA PHE A 153 -14.01 2.48 5.29
C PHE A 153 -13.68 1.05 5.72
N ASP A 154 -14.62 0.36 6.34
CA ASP A 154 -14.45 -1.02 6.77
C ASP A 154 -14.17 -1.97 5.59
N HIS A 155 -15.00 -1.92 4.56
CA HIS A 155 -14.78 -2.70 3.34
C HIS A 155 -13.46 -2.35 2.63
N VAL A 156 -13.04 -1.07 2.66
CA VAL A 156 -11.70 -0.68 2.15
C VAL A 156 -10.60 -1.40 2.93
N CYS A 157 -10.67 -1.38 4.26
CA CYS A 157 -9.70 -2.07 5.12
C CYS A 157 -9.68 -3.57 4.88
N ASP A 158 -10.84 -4.21 4.76
CA ASP A 158 -10.98 -5.64 4.48
C ASP A 158 -10.36 -6.04 3.15
N ILE A 159 -10.66 -5.29 2.09
CA ILE A 159 -10.14 -5.59 0.75
C ILE A 159 -8.61 -5.44 0.73
N ILE A 160 -8.06 -4.43 1.42
CA ILE A 160 -6.61 -4.27 1.53
C ILE A 160 -5.99 -5.40 2.36
N ASN A 161 -6.59 -5.75 3.49
CA ASN A 161 -6.05 -6.74 4.42
C ASN A 161 -6.21 -8.19 3.95
N ARG A 162 -7.35 -8.52 3.31
CA ARG A 162 -7.76 -9.91 2.99
C ARG A 162 -8.07 -10.14 1.52
N GLY A 163 -8.04 -9.11 0.69
CA GLY A 163 -8.40 -9.17 -0.73
C GLY A 163 -9.90 -9.17 -1.01
N ARG A 164 -10.77 -9.14 0.01
CA ARG A 164 -12.24 -9.12 -0.12
C ARG A 164 -12.89 -8.47 1.10
N ALA A 165 -14.05 -7.84 0.89
CA ALA A 165 -14.90 -7.37 1.97
C ALA A 165 -15.52 -8.53 2.76
N THR A 166 -15.79 -8.31 4.04
CA THR A 166 -16.49 -9.24 4.95
C THR A 166 -17.77 -8.60 5.48
N ALA A 167 -18.61 -9.38 6.14
CA ALA A 167 -19.83 -8.87 6.77
C ALA A 167 -19.58 -8.39 8.22
N ALA A 168 -18.46 -8.75 8.81
CA ALA A 168 -18.10 -8.37 10.16
C ALA A 168 -17.39 -7.02 10.14
N VAL A 169 -17.89 -6.07 10.92
CA VAL A 169 -17.31 -4.72 10.98
C VAL A 169 -16.13 -4.70 11.95
N GLY A 170 -15.01 -4.11 11.51
CA GLY A 170 -13.85 -3.89 12.36
C GLY A 170 -12.99 -5.14 12.61
N ASP A 171 -13.10 -6.16 11.77
CA ASP A 171 -12.37 -7.41 11.91
C ASP A 171 -11.05 -7.45 11.12
N SER A 172 -10.76 -6.42 10.33
CA SER A 172 -9.47 -6.24 9.67
C SER A 172 -8.32 -6.16 10.67
N ASN A 173 -7.19 -6.79 10.35
CA ASN A 173 -6.00 -6.69 11.19
C ASN A 173 -5.59 -5.23 11.41
N GLY A 174 -5.38 -4.84 12.67
CA GLY A 174 -5.02 -3.48 13.06
C GLY A 174 -6.16 -2.45 12.91
N TRP A 175 -7.41 -2.87 12.91
CA TRP A 175 -8.58 -2.00 12.76
C TRP A 175 -8.53 -0.72 13.60
N ALA A 176 -8.26 -0.83 14.89
CA ALA A 176 -8.21 0.35 15.78
C ALA A 176 -7.20 1.40 15.30
N HIS A 177 -6.03 0.97 14.82
CA HIS A 177 -5.00 1.87 14.29
C HIS A 177 -5.42 2.46 12.94
N ARG A 178 -5.98 1.66 12.01
CA ARG A 178 -6.51 2.15 10.73
C ARG A 178 -7.60 3.20 10.96
N LEU A 179 -8.52 2.94 11.89
CA LEU A 179 -9.60 3.87 12.23
C LEU A 179 -9.08 5.17 12.86
N ALA A 180 -8.08 5.09 13.74
CA ALA A 180 -7.45 6.28 14.32
C ALA A 180 -6.80 7.17 13.25
N LEU A 181 -6.04 6.57 12.31
CA LEU A 181 -5.46 7.29 11.17
C LEU A 181 -6.54 7.87 10.25
N TYR A 182 -7.60 7.11 9.97
CA TYR A 182 -8.70 7.60 9.13
C TYR A 182 -9.41 8.80 9.75
N ASN A 183 -9.69 8.77 11.06
CA ASN A 183 -10.28 9.91 11.75
C ASN A 183 -9.39 11.15 11.74
N ALA A 184 -8.07 10.96 11.95
CA ALA A 184 -7.10 12.05 11.83
C ALA A 184 -7.04 12.61 10.40
N ALA A 185 -7.07 11.72 9.38
CA ALA A 185 -7.07 12.10 7.98
C ALA A 185 -8.34 12.87 7.58
N ARG A 186 -9.51 12.46 8.08
CA ARG A 186 -10.76 13.21 7.84
C ARG A 186 -10.64 14.64 8.30
N VAL A 187 -10.19 14.87 9.53
CA VAL A 187 -10.01 16.22 10.08
C VAL A 187 -8.98 17.01 9.25
N ALA A 188 -7.82 16.41 8.96
CA ALA A 188 -6.77 17.08 8.20
C ALA A 188 -7.16 17.46 6.76
N LEU A 189 -8.10 16.73 6.17
CA LEU A 189 -8.62 16.95 4.81
C LEU A 189 -9.95 17.70 4.78
N GLY A 190 -10.44 18.21 5.92
CA GLY A 190 -11.64 19.02 6.03
C GLY A 190 -12.95 18.26 5.85
N LEU A 191 -12.97 16.97 6.16
CA LEU A 191 -14.17 16.16 6.22
C LEU A 191 -14.75 16.22 7.65
N SER A 192 -15.99 16.61 7.75
CA SER A 192 -16.76 16.62 9.00
C SER A 192 -17.15 15.19 9.44
#